data_292967ab6d81106b890c12b4b0e6b466
#
_entry.id   292967ab6d81106b890c12b4b0e6b466
#
_cell.length_a   1.000
_cell.length_b   1.000
_cell.length_c   1.000
_cell.angle_alpha   90.00
_cell.angle_beta   90.00
_cell.angle_gamma   90.00
#
_symmetry.space_group_name_H-M   'P 1'
#
loop_
_entity.id
_entity.type
_entity.pdbx_description
1 polymer ?
#
loop_
_entity_poly.entity_id
_entity_poly.type
_entity_poly.pdbx_seq_one_letter_code
_entity_poly.pdbx_strand_id
1 'polypeptide(L)'
;MMRRRVALLSLLLVGAFSLSSGLPAQSTPGSSTRPPLPRSARRPAAVRRPAPVPLNPTQPVNGAELNRDLSSLLAQSTTQGDWGVMVISLTRGDTLFARSPDAMLLPASTMKLYTSAMALERFGPAHQFRTEILRVGPISGTGTLNGDLYMKGAGDPSLSPRYASWNDGISPMNAIAELVWNAGVRRITGDVVGDASAFEDRRVPEGWRTRYLQAGYAARVSALSVNENLAHIVVRATSTGAKVQFEEALYGLPIESTVSVRRGARGAMIRVWQDTTADRFRVNGWIGALSPERRYQVVVEQPERFAAALFRAALERRGIVVDGGVRVQPAPSTAFALTVWGSPPLAQLLVTMNGESNNHFAELLFRNASRSGTTSGSAAAGNLSLRAFLSQRVGASPDAVYAADGSGLSTLDRVTARSMVQLLGYARTAPWGEVFAATLPVAGRTETLRGRMRHTAAEDNLHAKTGTTNEVTSLGGYVRSRSGELLAFSFLYNGRELGRARAAIDAMGATLAASSR
;
A
#
# COMPACT_ATOMS: atom_id res chain seq x y z
N MET A 1 -44.06 -25.84 27.06
CA MET A 1 -43.37 -26.68 28.06
C MET A 1 -42.05 -27.20 27.53
N MET A 2 -41.03 -27.01 28.29
CA MET A 2 -39.69 -27.60 28.28
C MET A 2 -38.71 -27.27 27.15
N ARG A 3 -37.80 -26.40 27.56
CA ARG A 3 -36.50 -26.06 26.94
C ARG A 3 -35.54 -27.25 27.03
N ARG A 4 -34.76 -27.54 26.00
CA ARG A 4 -33.42 -28.16 26.15
C ARG A 4 -32.38 -27.35 25.42
N ARG A 5 -31.45 -26.79 26.19
CA ARG A 5 -30.18 -26.21 25.75
C ARG A 5 -29.21 -27.34 25.45
N VAL A 6 -28.52 -27.28 24.33
CA VAL A 6 -27.30 -28.06 24.08
C VAL A 6 -26.18 -27.06 23.90
N ALA A 7 -25.22 -27.12 24.83
CA ALA A 7 -23.97 -26.38 24.75
C ALA A 7 -22.98 -27.23 23.94
N LEU A 8 -22.44 -26.66 22.86
CA LEU A 8 -21.27 -27.24 22.17
C LEU A 8 -20.03 -26.46 22.60
N LEU A 9 -19.13 -27.18 23.23
CA LEU A 9 -17.74 -26.78 23.51
C LEU A 9 -16.97 -26.82 22.19
N SER A 10 -16.47 -25.69 21.72
CA SER A 10 -15.52 -25.63 20.60
C SER A 10 -14.09 -25.55 21.14
N LEU A 11 -13.33 -26.61 20.92
CA LEU A 11 -11.89 -26.67 21.17
C LEU A 11 -11.17 -25.78 20.14
N LEU A 12 -10.49 -24.75 20.60
CA LEU A 12 -9.54 -23.95 19.81
C LEU A 12 -8.22 -24.72 19.67
N LEU A 13 -7.93 -25.20 18.47
CA LEU A 13 -6.58 -25.62 18.08
C LEU A 13 -5.88 -24.39 17.46
N VAL A 14 -4.95 -23.80 18.20
CA VAL A 14 -4.07 -22.75 17.71
C VAL A 14 -2.95 -23.40 16.91
N GLY A 15 -3.06 -23.39 15.59
CA GLY A 15 -1.97 -23.72 14.68
C GLY A 15 -1.12 -22.47 14.42
N ALA A 16 0.06 -22.39 15.01
CA ALA A 16 1.03 -21.32 14.75
C ALA A 16 1.63 -21.51 13.35
N PHE A 17 1.21 -20.71 12.39
CA PHE A 17 1.92 -20.54 11.12
C PHE A 17 2.94 -19.42 11.25
N SER A 18 4.21 -19.80 11.40
CA SER A 18 5.34 -18.88 11.30
C SER A 18 5.54 -18.50 9.83
N LEU A 19 5.04 -17.34 9.41
CA LEU A 19 5.42 -16.72 8.15
C LEU A 19 6.74 -15.95 8.37
N SER A 20 7.85 -16.60 8.06
CA SER A 20 9.13 -15.93 7.88
C SER A 20 9.10 -15.16 6.56
N SER A 21 8.83 -13.87 6.60
CA SER A 21 9.04 -12.97 5.47
C SER A 21 10.54 -12.68 5.33
N GLY A 22 11.25 -13.56 4.62
CA GLY A 22 12.59 -13.29 4.15
C GLY A 22 12.54 -12.29 3.00
N LEU A 23 13.04 -11.09 3.21
CA LEU A 23 13.37 -10.16 2.14
C LEU A 23 14.42 -10.81 1.23
N PRO A 24 14.24 -10.85 -0.09
CA PRO A 24 15.29 -11.35 -0.97
C PRO A 24 16.49 -10.41 -0.95
N ALA A 25 17.65 -10.95 -0.61
CA ALA A 25 18.92 -10.27 -0.78
C ALA A 25 19.12 -9.94 -2.26
N GLN A 26 19.39 -8.68 -2.57
CA GLN A 26 19.78 -8.25 -3.90
C GLN A 26 21.15 -8.85 -4.25
N SER A 27 21.19 -9.74 -5.21
CA SER A 27 22.42 -10.21 -5.83
C SER A 27 22.97 -9.13 -6.78
N THR A 28 24.16 -8.65 -6.50
CA THR A 28 24.99 -7.85 -7.41
C THR A 28 25.42 -8.65 -8.64
N PRO A 29 25.50 -8.06 -9.83
CA PRO A 29 25.95 -8.76 -11.03
C PRO A 29 27.47 -8.94 -11.05
N GLY A 30 27.87 -10.14 -11.48
CA GLY A 30 29.02 -10.60 -12.21
C GLY A 30 30.39 -9.95 -12.01
N SER A 31 31.30 -10.75 -11.46
CA SER A 31 32.72 -10.50 -11.46
C SER A 31 33.27 -10.57 -12.89
N SER A 32 33.80 -9.47 -13.42
CA SER A 32 34.74 -9.48 -14.51
C SER A 32 36.13 -9.79 -13.95
N THR A 33 36.79 -10.81 -14.50
CA THR A 33 38.19 -11.18 -14.22
C THR A 33 39.12 -10.02 -14.58
N ARG A 34 39.75 -9.38 -13.60
CA ARG A 34 40.89 -8.49 -13.75
C ARG A 34 42.16 -9.27 -13.41
N PRO A 35 43.27 -9.02 -14.15
CA PRO A 35 44.58 -9.62 -13.82
C PRO A 35 45.13 -9.07 -12.49
N PRO A 36 46.06 -9.81 -11.84
CA PRO A 36 46.54 -9.43 -10.50
C PRO A 36 47.46 -8.21 -10.57
N LEU A 37 47.16 -7.21 -9.73
CA LEU A 37 47.99 -6.03 -9.46
C LEU A 37 49.08 -6.35 -8.42
N PRO A 38 50.26 -5.70 -8.50
CA PRO A 38 51.39 -6.00 -7.62
C PRO A 38 51.11 -5.59 -6.15
N ARG A 39 51.57 -6.46 -5.23
CA ARG A 39 51.58 -6.21 -3.80
C ARG A 39 52.56 -5.09 -3.47
N SER A 40 52.07 -3.96 -3.00
CA SER A 40 52.59 -3.14 -1.87
C SER A 40 52.00 -1.72 -1.88
N ALA A 41 50.89 -1.53 -1.18
CA ALA A 41 50.58 -0.22 -0.54
C ALA A 41 49.90 -0.54 0.78
N ARG A 42 50.53 -0.11 1.89
CA ARG A 42 49.94 -0.15 3.24
C ARG A 42 48.57 0.48 3.18
N ARG A 43 47.51 -0.29 3.50
CA ARG A 43 46.17 0.25 3.73
C ARG A 43 46.28 1.36 4.81
N PRO A 44 45.67 2.54 4.57
CA PRO A 44 45.46 3.49 5.66
C PRO A 44 44.64 2.78 6.76
N ALA A 45 45.06 2.99 8.00
CA ALA A 45 44.33 2.47 9.15
C ALA A 45 42.88 2.89 9.05
N ALA A 46 41.96 1.90 9.06
CA ALA A 46 40.55 2.17 9.05
C ALA A 46 40.22 3.08 10.23
N VAL A 47 39.78 4.31 9.94
CA VAL A 47 39.24 5.21 10.96
C VAL A 47 38.08 4.45 11.57
N ARG A 48 38.23 3.97 12.81
CA ARG A 48 37.18 3.36 13.59
C ARG A 48 36.05 4.38 13.66
N ARG A 49 34.98 4.16 12.93
CA ARG A 49 33.74 4.90 13.14
C ARG A 49 33.35 4.70 14.60
N PRO A 50 33.11 5.78 15.37
CA PRO A 50 32.63 5.63 16.74
C PRO A 50 31.38 4.73 16.70
N ALA A 51 31.32 3.78 17.64
CA ALA A 51 30.14 2.94 17.81
C ALA A 51 28.91 3.85 17.98
N PRO A 52 27.76 3.53 17.39
CA PRO A 52 26.56 4.33 17.61
C PRO A 52 26.26 4.31 19.11
N VAL A 53 26.20 5.51 19.70
CA VAL A 53 25.80 5.68 21.10
C VAL A 53 24.36 5.16 21.21
N PRO A 54 24.03 4.25 22.15
CA PRO A 54 22.67 3.81 22.35
C PRO A 54 21.81 5.03 22.71
N LEU A 55 20.81 5.33 21.89
CA LEU A 55 19.85 6.41 22.14
C LEU A 55 18.79 5.86 23.11
N ASN A 56 19.04 5.96 24.40
CA ASN A 56 18.10 5.52 25.41
C ASN A 56 16.97 6.56 25.58
N PRO A 57 15.71 6.12 25.71
CA PRO A 57 14.61 7.02 26.04
C PRO A 57 14.83 7.69 27.39
N THR A 58 14.60 9.00 27.44
CA THR A 58 14.62 9.81 28.65
C THR A 58 13.22 9.89 29.27
N GLN A 59 13.12 10.38 30.51
CA GLN A 59 11.85 10.53 31.23
C GLN A 59 11.70 11.98 31.73
N PRO A 60 11.53 12.95 30.82
CA PRO A 60 11.46 14.36 31.20
C PRO A 60 10.21 14.65 32.05
N VAL A 61 10.38 15.41 33.11
CA VAL A 61 9.31 15.78 34.08
C VAL A 61 8.70 17.15 33.82
N ASN A 62 9.25 17.93 32.90
CA ASN A 62 8.70 19.23 32.48
C ASN A 62 9.03 19.54 31.02
N GLY A 63 8.42 20.61 30.49
CA GLY A 63 8.58 21.00 29.09
C GLY A 63 9.99 21.43 28.71
N ALA A 64 10.74 22.02 29.61
CA ALA A 64 12.12 22.44 29.37
C ALA A 64 13.07 21.24 29.27
N GLU A 65 12.86 20.22 30.10
CA GLU A 65 13.61 18.97 30.03
C GLU A 65 13.26 18.21 28.74
N LEU A 66 11.97 18.11 28.39
CA LEU A 66 11.54 17.48 27.15
C LEU A 66 12.20 18.14 25.93
N ASN A 67 12.21 19.46 25.88
CA ASN A 67 12.86 20.20 24.78
C ASN A 67 14.36 19.92 24.71
N ARG A 68 15.05 19.95 25.85
CA ARG A 68 16.50 19.67 25.95
C ARG A 68 16.81 18.22 25.49
N ASP A 69 16.01 17.24 25.95
CA ASP A 69 16.24 15.84 25.66
C ASP A 69 16.00 15.52 24.19
N LEU A 70 14.92 16.05 23.58
CA LEU A 70 14.67 15.92 22.14
C LEU A 70 15.76 16.61 21.31
N SER A 71 16.25 17.80 21.76
CA SER A 71 17.37 18.49 21.11
C SER A 71 18.66 17.66 21.17
N SER A 72 18.94 17.04 22.30
CA SER A 72 20.10 16.17 22.51
C SER A 72 20.04 14.92 21.64
N LEU A 73 18.87 14.25 21.58
CA LEU A 73 18.64 13.09 20.72
C LEU A 73 18.88 13.43 19.25
N LEU A 74 18.39 14.57 18.78
CA LEU A 74 18.62 15.03 17.41
C LEU A 74 20.09 15.34 17.13
N ALA A 75 20.76 16.06 18.03
CA ALA A 75 22.18 16.43 17.88
C ALA A 75 23.11 15.22 17.83
N GLN A 76 22.76 14.13 18.52
CA GLN A 76 23.54 12.89 18.57
C GLN A 76 23.15 11.89 17.47
N SER A 77 22.05 12.13 16.74
CA SER A 77 21.47 11.14 15.83
C SER A 77 22.25 10.99 14.53
N THR A 78 22.29 12.03 13.74
CA THR A 78 22.88 12.03 12.40
C THR A 78 23.88 13.17 12.25
N THR A 79 24.87 12.97 11.39
CA THR A 79 25.88 13.99 11.06
C THR A 79 25.56 14.73 9.77
N GLN A 80 24.63 14.18 8.97
CA GLN A 80 24.22 14.71 7.67
C GLN A 80 22.71 14.56 7.50
N GLY A 81 22.15 15.30 6.55
CA GLY A 81 20.74 15.26 6.19
C GLY A 81 19.89 16.28 6.94
N ASP A 82 18.66 16.41 6.47
CA ASP A 82 17.73 17.43 6.93
C ASP A 82 16.68 16.83 7.87
N TRP A 83 16.39 17.53 8.94
CA TRP A 83 15.35 17.21 9.88
C TRP A 83 14.24 18.24 9.86
N GLY A 84 12.98 17.76 9.79
CA GLY A 84 11.79 18.52 10.08
C GLY A 84 11.05 17.85 11.24
N VAL A 85 10.98 18.51 12.38
CA VAL A 85 10.40 17.94 13.60
C VAL A 85 9.42 18.92 14.22
N MET A 86 8.24 18.45 14.60
CA MET A 86 7.29 19.21 15.39
C MET A 86 6.49 18.29 16.32
N VAL A 87 6.27 18.78 17.54
CA VAL A 87 5.45 18.13 18.57
C VAL A 87 4.54 19.16 19.18
N ILE A 88 3.24 18.88 19.23
CA ILE A 88 2.27 19.72 19.93
C ILE A 88 1.47 18.90 20.96
N SER A 89 0.99 19.57 21.97
CA SER A 89 -0.01 19.05 22.87
C SER A 89 -1.41 19.30 22.30
N LEU A 90 -2.15 18.24 22.01
CA LEU A 90 -3.57 18.34 21.65
C LEU A 90 -4.47 18.59 22.88
N THR A 91 -3.93 18.32 24.07
CA THR A 91 -4.64 18.56 25.34
C THR A 91 -4.58 20.01 25.75
N ARG A 92 -3.44 20.69 25.54
CA ARG A 92 -3.19 22.07 25.98
C ARG A 92 -3.14 23.09 24.85
N GLY A 93 -2.94 22.62 23.60
CA GLY A 93 -2.86 23.47 22.40
C GLY A 93 -1.51 24.13 22.15
N ASP A 94 -0.47 23.81 22.94
CA ASP A 94 0.84 24.43 22.83
C ASP A 94 1.88 23.57 22.06
N THR A 95 2.90 24.24 21.53
CA THR A 95 4.03 23.59 20.86
C THR A 95 5.08 23.20 21.90
N LEU A 96 5.41 21.90 21.94
CA LEU A 96 6.39 21.36 22.88
C LEU A 96 7.79 21.35 22.31
N PHE A 97 7.90 21.10 20.99
CA PHE A 97 9.18 21.03 20.30
C PHE A 97 9.02 21.36 18.83
N ALA A 98 9.98 22.10 18.27
CA ALA A 98 10.06 22.38 16.85
C ALA A 98 11.53 22.48 16.40
N ARG A 99 11.85 21.79 15.31
CA ARG A 99 13.15 21.88 14.62
C ARG A 99 12.89 21.90 13.13
N SER A 100 13.20 23.04 12.49
CA SER A 100 12.93 23.27 11.06
C SER A 100 11.52 22.79 10.65
N PRO A 101 10.44 23.19 11.38
CA PRO A 101 9.10 22.62 11.18
C PRO A 101 8.50 22.96 9.82
N ASP A 102 9.01 24.00 9.16
CA ASP A 102 8.54 24.52 7.87
C ASP A 102 9.43 24.08 6.69
N ALA A 103 10.45 23.28 6.93
CA ALA A 103 11.28 22.71 5.87
C ALA A 103 10.45 21.75 5.00
N MET A 104 10.48 21.97 3.67
CA MET A 104 9.78 21.15 2.66
C MET A 104 10.57 19.86 2.40
N LEU A 105 10.20 18.79 3.07
CA LEU A 105 10.88 17.50 3.04
C LEU A 105 10.05 16.41 2.35
N LEU A 106 10.74 15.39 1.86
CA LEU A 106 10.11 14.16 1.37
C LEU A 106 9.45 13.43 2.54
N PRO A 107 8.14 13.13 2.45
CA PRO A 107 7.42 12.44 3.52
C PRO A 107 7.61 10.93 3.51
N ALA A 108 7.94 10.33 2.37
CA ALA A 108 7.73 8.93 2.11
C ALA A 108 6.27 8.54 2.49
N SER A 109 6.03 7.32 2.98
CA SER A 109 4.67 6.84 3.25
C SER A 109 3.90 7.56 4.37
N THR A 110 4.47 8.58 5.04
CA THR A 110 3.67 9.46 5.90
C THR A 110 2.74 10.39 5.08
N MET A 111 2.94 10.51 3.74
CA MET A 111 1.97 11.10 2.82
C MET A 111 0.58 10.45 2.95
N LYS A 112 0.50 9.17 3.27
CA LYS A 112 -0.76 8.44 3.45
C LYS A 112 -1.64 8.99 4.59
N LEU A 113 -1.07 9.76 5.53
CA LEU A 113 -1.86 10.49 6.53
C LEU A 113 -2.74 11.54 5.86
N TYR A 114 -2.18 12.29 4.90
CA TYR A 114 -2.94 13.27 4.12
C TYR A 114 -3.98 12.60 3.23
N THR A 115 -3.61 11.53 2.55
CA THR A 115 -4.53 10.75 1.71
C THR A 115 -5.69 10.17 2.52
N SER A 116 -5.42 9.60 3.71
CA SER A 116 -6.43 9.07 4.61
C SER A 116 -7.41 10.14 5.08
N ALA A 117 -6.88 11.28 5.52
CA ALA A 117 -7.70 12.38 6.02
C ALA A 117 -8.57 12.98 4.91
N MET A 118 -7.99 13.22 3.72
CA MET A 118 -8.73 13.73 2.56
C MET A 118 -9.84 12.77 2.13
N ALA A 119 -9.58 11.46 2.10
CA ALA A 119 -10.58 10.45 1.75
C ALA A 119 -11.71 10.39 2.79
N LEU A 120 -11.38 10.40 4.08
CA LEU A 120 -12.37 10.41 5.17
C LEU A 120 -13.21 11.68 5.19
N GLU A 121 -12.60 12.85 4.95
CA GLU A 121 -13.31 14.13 4.85
C GLU A 121 -14.29 14.13 3.67
N ARG A 122 -13.87 13.57 2.54
CA ARG A 122 -14.65 13.56 1.30
C ARG A 122 -15.82 12.59 1.34
N PHE A 123 -15.60 11.40 1.87
CA PHE A 123 -16.52 10.27 1.72
C PHE A 123 -17.15 9.80 3.03
N GLY A 124 -16.50 10.06 4.16
CA GLY A 124 -16.85 9.44 5.43
C GLY A 124 -16.41 7.98 5.56
N PRO A 125 -16.34 7.44 6.80
CA PRO A 125 -15.76 6.12 7.08
C PRO A 125 -16.59 4.95 6.55
N ALA A 126 -17.91 5.12 6.39
CA ALA A 126 -18.83 4.07 5.93
C ALA A 126 -18.93 3.97 4.40
N HIS A 127 -18.25 4.84 3.66
CA HIS A 127 -18.32 4.86 2.20
C HIS A 127 -17.82 3.55 1.58
N GLN A 128 -18.53 3.07 0.56
CA GLN A 128 -18.18 1.91 -0.26
C GLN A 128 -17.99 2.33 -1.71
N PHE A 129 -16.86 1.94 -2.30
CA PHE A 129 -16.62 2.14 -3.73
C PHE A 129 -17.46 1.14 -4.53
N ARG A 130 -17.98 1.58 -5.68
CA ARG A 130 -18.90 0.79 -6.49
C ARG A 130 -18.26 0.40 -7.81
N THR A 131 -18.15 -0.91 -8.06
CA THR A 131 -17.79 -1.44 -9.37
C THR A 131 -19.07 -1.79 -10.09
N GLU A 132 -19.36 -1.10 -11.19
CA GLU A 132 -20.59 -1.27 -11.96
C GLU A 132 -20.40 -2.35 -13.02
N ILE A 133 -21.36 -3.26 -13.12
CA ILE A 133 -21.45 -4.19 -14.24
C ILE A 133 -22.58 -3.71 -15.14
N LEU A 134 -22.21 -3.34 -16.37
CA LEU A 134 -23.11 -2.75 -17.34
C LEU A 134 -23.25 -3.70 -18.55
N ARG A 135 -24.41 -3.66 -19.22
CA ARG A 135 -24.64 -4.39 -20.46
C ARG A 135 -24.94 -3.45 -21.62
N VAL A 136 -24.53 -3.84 -22.80
CA VAL A 136 -24.96 -3.23 -24.06
C VAL A 136 -25.69 -4.29 -24.84
N GLY A 137 -26.98 -4.04 -25.13
CA GLY A 137 -27.85 -4.98 -25.77
C GLY A 137 -28.89 -5.66 -24.85
N PRO A 138 -29.90 -6.35 -25.42
CA PRO A 138 -30.96 -7.00 -24.67
C PRO A 138 -30.52 -8.37 -24.13
N ILE A 139 -31.17 -8.80 -23.05
CA ILE A 139 -31.09 -10.17 -22.54
C ILE A 139 -32.37 -10.91 -22.99
N SER A 140 -32.20 -12.05 -23.67
CA SER A 140 -33.30 -12.89 -24.09
C SER A 140 -33.95 -13.62 -22.92
N GLY A 141 -35.14 -14.18 -23.11
CA GLY A 141 -35.82 -15.04 -22.13
C GLY A 141 -35.03 -16.29 -21.71
N THR A 142 -34.05 -16.73 -22.54
CA THR A 142 -33.14 -17.85 -22.24
C THR A 142 -31.84 -17.40 -21.53
N GLY A 143 -31.69 -16.10 -21.19
CA GLY A 143 -30.54 -15.57 -20.51
C GLY A 143 -29.36 -15.24 -21.43
N THR A 144 -29.57 -15.10 -22.74
CA THR A 144 -28.52 -14.69 -23.67
C THR A 144 -28.47 -13.16 -23.74
N LEU A 145 -27.34 -12.56 -23.31
CA LEU A 145 -27.02 -11.16 -23.56
C LEU A 145 -26.54 -11.05 -25.02
N ASN A 146 -27.31 -10.37 -25.88
CA ASN A 146 -26.95 -10.11 -27.26
C ASN A 146 -26.12 -8.80 -27.33
N GLY A 147 -24.87 -8.89 -26.96
CA GLY A 147 -23.94 -7.75 -26.90
C GLY A 147 -22.87 -7.91 -25.83
N ASP A 148 -22.28 -6.79 -25.45
CA ASP A 148 -21.11 -6.74 -24.56
C ASP A 148 -21.49 -6.60 -23.09
N LEU A 149 -20.61 -7.15 -22.23
CA LEU A 149 -20.65 -6.96 -20.77
C LEU A 149 -19.46 -6.12 -20.31
N TYR A 150 -19.74 -5.00 -19.67
CA TYR A 150 -18.72 -4.07 -19.15
C TYR A 150 -18.53 -4.25 -17.65
N MET A 151 -17.26 -4.22 -17.22
CA MET A 151 -16.87 -4.03 -15.83
C MET A 151 -16.25 -2.66 -15.69
N LYS A 152 -17.00 -1.72 -15.07
CA LYS A 152 -16.58 -0.33 -14.91
C LYS A 152 -16.07 -0.09 -13.50
N GLY A 153 -14.76 0.19 -13.42
CA GLY A 153 -14.07 0.45 -12.17
C GLY A 153 -14.25 1.89 -11.69
N ALA A 154 -14.34 2.04 -10.38
CA ALA A 154 -14.36 3.34 -9.70
C ALA A 154 -13.20 3.50 -8.72
N GLY A 155 -12.06 2.81 -8.95
CA GLY A 155 -10.91 2.84 -8.07
C GLY A 155 -11.15 2.11 -6.74
N ASP A 156 -11.90 1.02 -6.77
CA ASP A 156 -12.05 0.10 -5.63
C ASP A 156 -10.76 -0.71 -5.44
N PRO A 157 -10.03 -0.56 -4.31
CA PRO A 157 -8.82 -1.32 -4.06
C PRO A 157 -9.08 -2.75 -3.56
N SER A 158 -10.35 -3.10 -3.29
CA SER A 158 -10.71 -4.35 -2.61
C SER A 158 -10.98 -5.54 -3.54
N LEU A 159 -10.88 -5.37 -4.87
CA LEU A 159 -11.07 -6.47 -5.83
C LEU A 159 -9.88 -7.45 -5.77
N SER A 160 -9.70 -8.12 -4.65
CA SER A 160 -8.60 -9.02 -4.35
C SER A 160 -9.07 -10.16 -3.44
N PRO A 161 -8.53 -11.39 -3.58
CA PRO A 161 -8.80 -12.51 -2.66
C PRO A 161 -8.53 -12.18 -1.20
N ARG A 162 -7.72 -11.18 -0.90
CA ARG A 162 -7.51 -10.61 0.44
C ARG A 162 -8.83 -10.27 1.16
N TYR A 163 -9.85 -9.87 0.39
CA TYR A 163 -11.17 -9.51 0.90
C TYR A 163 -12.23 -10.63 0.71
N ALA A 164 -11.81 -11.88 0.47
CA ALA A 164 -12.73 -13.00 0.38
C ALA A 164 -13.55 -13.18 1.67
N SER A 165 -12.95 -12.94 2.85
CA SER A 165 -13.64 -13.01 4.13
C SER A 165 -14.76 -11.97 4.30
N TRP A 166 -14.72 -10.87 3.55
CA TRP A 166 -15.80 -9.89 3.49
C TRP A 166 -17.06 -10.43 2.79
N ASN A 167 -16.90 -11.48 1.99
CA ASN A 167 -17.94 -12.09 1.20
C ASN A 167 -17.96 -13.63 1.40
N ASP A 168 -18.12 -14.06 2.63
CA ASP A 168 -18.28 -15.46 3.04
C ASP A 168 -17.21 -16.42 2.47
N GLY A 169 -15.98 -15.94 2.32
CA GLY A 169 -14.86 -16.71 1.78
C GLY A 169 -14.79 -16.75 0.24
N ILE A 170 -15.71 -16.10 -0.45
CA ILE A 170 -15.74 -16.03 -1.92
C ILE A 170 -14.91 -14.84 -2.40
N SER A 171 -14.01 -15.05 -3.35
CA SER A 171 -13.24 -13.92 -3.92
C SER A 171 -14.17 -12.92 -4.61
N PRO A 172 -13.88 -11.60 -4.55
CA PRO A 172 -14.73 -10.57 -5.14
C PRO A 172 -15.07 -10.82 -6.60
N MET A 173 -14.13 -11.31 -7.43
CA MET A 173 -14.39 -11.64 -8.84
C MET A 173 -15.42 -12.74 -9.01
N ASN A 174 -15.35 -13.80 -8.21
CA ASN A 174 -16.33 -14.88 -8.25
C ASN A 174 -17.69 -14.40 -7.75
N ALA A 175 -17.73 -13.54 -6.73
CA ALA A 175 -18.97 -12.94 -6.24
C ALA A 175 -19.63 -12.04 -7.29
N ILE A 176 -18.85 -11.24 -8.03
CA ILE A 176 -19.40 -10.43 -9.13
C ILE A 176 -19.96 -11.34 -10.25
N ALA A 177 -19.27 -12.42 -10.58
CA ALA A 177 -19.80 -13.40 -11.55
C ALA A 177 -21.11 -14.05 -11.07
N GLU A 178 -21.24 -14.32 -9.77
CA GLU A 178 -22.50 -14.78 -9.16
C GLU A 178 -23.62 -13.74 -9.31
N LEU A 179 -23.34 -12.47 -9.09
CA LEU A 179 -24.31 -11.39 -9.29
C LEU A 179 -24.80 -11.32 -10.75
N VAL A 180 -23.91 -11.52 -11.73
CA VAL A 180 -24.26 -11.57 -13.15
C VAL A 180 -25.15 -12.77 -13.45
N TRP A 181 -24.83 -13.93 -12.89
CA TRP A 181 -25.67 -15.14 -13.01
C TRP A 181 -27.05 -14.91 -12.42
N ASN A 182 -27.13 -14.30 -11.23
CA ASN A 182 -28.39 -14.02 -10.54
C ASN A 182 -29.23 -12.95 -11.26
N ALA A 183 -28.59 -12.09 -12.05
CA ALA A 183 -29.27 -11.17 -12.98
C ALA A 183 -29.84 -11.85 -14.24
N GLY A 184 -29.74 -13.19 -14.32
CA GLY A 184 -30.33 -13.98 -15.38
C GLY A 184 -29.45 -14.24 -16.60
N VAL A 185 -28.18 -13.77 -16.61
CA VAL A 185 -27.27 -13.99 -17.74
C VAL A 185 -26.70 -15.41 -17.70
N ARG A 186 -26.77 -16.09 -18.86
CA ARG A 186 -26.24 -17.45 -19.07
C ARG A 186 -25.24 -17.52 -20.22
N ARG A 187 -25.37 -16.60 -21.18
CA ARG A 187 -24.49 -16.48 -22.33
C ARG A 187 -24.29 -15.00 -22.68
N ILE A 188 -23.10 -14.65 -23.15
CA ILE A 188 -22.73 -13.33 -23.64
C ILE A 188 -22.20 -13.52 -25.05
N THR A 189 -22.85 -12.93 -26.06
CA THR A 189 -22.45 -13.07 -27.47
C THR A 189 -21.32 -12.13 -27.86
N GLY A 190 -21.19 -11.01 -27.16
CA GLY A 190 -20.13 -10.00 -27.32
C GLY A 190 -18.95 -10.20 -26.39
N ASP A 191 -18.22 -9.13 -26.18
CA ASP A 191 -16.99 -9.09 -25.40
C ASP A 191 -17.22 -8.82 -23.92
N VAL A 192 -16.27 -9.25 -23.08
CA VAL A 192 -16.09 -8.72 -21.72
C VAL A 192 -15.15 -7.52 -21.79
N VAL A 193 -15.63 -6.37 -21.34
CA VAL A 193 -14.96 -5.08 -21.55
C VAL A 193 -14.59 -4.45 -20.22
N GLY A 194 -13.30 -4.07 -20.05
CA GLY A 194 -12.83 -3.30 -18.92
C GLY A 194 -12.97 -1.80 -19.18
N ASP A 195 -13.62 -1.09 -18.25
CA ASP A 195 -13.73 0.38 -18.27
C ASP A 195 -13.01 0.98 -17.06
N ALA A 196 -11.94 1.71 -17.32
CA ALA A 196 -11.15 2.43 -16.33
C ALA A 196 -11.26 3.96 -16.46
N SER A 197 -12.26 4.46 -17.19
CA SER A 197 -12.42 5.89 -17.53
C SER A 197 -12.63 6.81 -16.32
N ALA A 198 -12.85 6.25 -15.13
CA ALA A 198 -12.96 7.02 -13.90
C ALA A 198 -11.64 7.72 -13.49
N PHE A 199 -10.49 7.29 -14.02
CA PHE A 199 -9.20 7.95 -13.84
C PHE A 199 -8.57 8.32 -15.17
N GLU A 200 -7.60 9.27 -15.12
CA GLU A 200 -6.72 9.55 -16.27
C GLU A 200 -5.87 8.32 -16.63
N ASP A 201 -5.39 8.25 -17.87
CA ASP A 201 -4.58 7.12 -18.36
C ASP A 201 -3.10 7.15 -17.90
N ARG A 202 -2.72 8.05 -17.01
CA ARG A 202 -1.38 8.05 -16.41
C ARG A 202 -1.28 7.00 -15.32
N ARG A 203 -0.78 5.81 -15.67
CA ARG A 203 -0.66 4.66 -14.76
C ARG A 203 0.52 4.71 -13.81
N VAL A 204 1.53 5.50 -14.12
CA VAL A 204 2.72 5.72 -13.29
C VAL A 204 2.72 7.18 -12.84
N PRO A 205 2.55 7.46 -11.54
CA PRO A 205 2.66 8.80 -10.99
C PRO A 205 4.01 9.45 -11.30
N GLU A 206 4.02 10.76 -11.40
CA GLU A 206 5.23 11.52 -11.65
C GLU A 206 6.23 11.38 -10.49
N GLY A 207 7.52 11.33 -10.80
CA GLY A 207 8.58 11.17 -9.80
C GLY A 207 8.81 9.74 -9.29
N TRP A 208 8.06 8.76 -9.76
CA TRP A 208 8.39 7.35 -9.50
C TRP A 208 9.64 6.96 -10.26
N ARG A 209 10.66 6.51 -9.54
CA ARG A 209 11.95 6.13 -10.15
C ARG A 209 11.80 4.85 -10.98
N THR A 210 12.39 4.82 -12.18
CA THR A 210 12.33 3.66 -13.10
C THR A 210 12.72 2.34 -12.42
N ARG A 211 13.70 2.37 -11.52
CA ARG A 211 14.12 1.17 -10.75
C ARG A 211 13.05 0.58 -9.84
N TYR A 212 11.97 1.33 -9.54
CA TYR A 212 10.87 0.85 -8.70
C TYR A 212 9.78 0.16 -9.50
N LEU A 213 9.68 0.41 -10.82
CA LEU A 213 8.52 0.06 -11.63
C LEU A 213 8.30 -1.45 -11.82
N GLN A 214 9.30 -2.28 -11.47
CA GLN A 214 9.16 -3.74 -11.46
C GLN A 214 8.78 -4.30 -10.08
N ALA A 215 8.72 -3.47 -9.04
CA ALA A 215 8.38 -3.90 -7.70
C ALA A 215 6.87 -3.76 -7.45
N GLY A 216 6.27 -4.70 -6.72
CA GLY A 216 4.84 -4.70 -6.42
C GLY A 216 4.33 -3.43 -5.74
N TYR A 217 5.17 -2.76 -4.93
CA TYR A 217 4.82 -1.48 -4.31
C TYR A 217 4.74 -0.30 -5.30
N ALA A 218 5.10 -0.50 -6.57
CA ALA A 218 4.98 0.47 -7.67
C ALA A 218 4.07 -0.07 -8.78
N ALA A 219 3.06 -0.85 -8.42
CA ALA A 219 2.04 -1.35 -9.33
C ALA A 219 1.35 -0.22 -10.09
N ARG A 220 0.96 -0.48 -11.34
CA ARG A 220 0.30 0.50 -12.20
C ARG A 220 -1.03 0.93 -11.61
N VAL A 221 -1.35 2.22 -11.70
CA VAL A 221 -2.59 2.79 -11.15
C VAL A 221 -3.67 2.80 -12.23
N SER A 222 -4.84 2.25 -11.93
CA SER A 222 -6.00 2.23 -12.83
C SER A 222 -7.28 2.29 -12.02
N ALA A 223 -8.34 2.90 -12.55
CA ALA A 223 -9.65 2.91 -11.91
C ALA A 223 -10.29 1.52 -11.85
N LEU A 224 -9.91 0.63 -12.75
CA LEU A 224 -10.28 -0.78 -12.72
C LEU A 224 -9.03 -1.60 -12.35
N SER A 225 -8.95 -2.00 -11.09
CA SER A 225 -7.80 -2.68 -10.49
C SER A 225 -8.23 -3.97 -9.81
N VAL A 226 -7.49 -5.06 -10.05
CA VAL A 226 -7.71 -6.36 -9.43
C VAL A 226 -6.40 -6.91 -8.90
N ASN A 227 -6.42 -7.55 -7.72
CA ASN A 227 -5.22 -8.10 -7.07
C ASN A 227 -4.08 -7.09 -6.94
N GLU A 228 -4.43 -5.82 -6.65
CA GLU A 228 -3.46 -4.71 -6.55
C GLU A 228 -2.65 -4.51 -7.84
N ASN A 229 -3.19 -4.94 -8.99
CA ASN A 229 -2.54 -4.96 -10.30
C ASN A 229 -1.24 -5.78 -10.32
N LEU A 230 -1.24 -6.88 -9.57
CA LEU A 230 -0.18 -7.85 -9.48
C LEU A 230 -0.66 -9.22 -9.96
N ALA A 231 0.11 -9.85 -10.84
CA ALA A 231 -0.05 -11.26 -11.17
C ALA A 231 0.87 -12.11 -10.28
N HIS A 232 0.38 -13.26 -9.83
CA HIS A 232 1.18 -14.19 -9.04
C HIS A 232 1.53 -15.41 -9.89
N ILE A 233 2.83 -15.65 -10.09
CA ILE A 233 3.35 -16.77 -10.89
C ILE A 233 4.08 -17.72 -9.96
N VAL A 234 3.73 -18.99 -10.10
CA VAL A 234 4.30 -20.10 -9.34
C VAL A 234 5.23 -20.88 -10.24
N VAL A 235 6.43 -21.16 -9.76
CA VAL A 235 7.44 -21.98 -10.43
C VAL A 235 7.87 -23.12 -9.53
N ARG A 236 7.74 -24.34 -10.03
CA ARG A 236 8.20 -25.55 -9.33
C ARG A 236 8.99 -26.47 -10.23
N ALA A 237 9.99 -27.13 -9.68
CA ALA A 237 10.68 -28.23 -10.34
C ALA A 237 9.80 -29.49 -10.34
N THR A 238 9.76 -30.22 -11.47
CA THR A 238 9.12 -31.52 -11.61
C THR A 238 10.10 -32.52 -12.20
N SER A 239 9.73 -33.81 -12.27
CA SER A 239 10.55 -34.84 -12.92
C SER A 239 10.75 -34.60 -14.41
N THR A 240 9.83 -33.91 -15.07
CA THR A 240 9.83 -33.63 -16.52
C THR A 240 10.35 -32.24 -16.88
N GLY A 241 10.66 -31.37 -15.91
CA GLY A 241 11.10 -30.00 -16.16
C GLY A 241 10.51 -29.00 -15.17
N ALA A 242 10.61 -27.70 -15.47
CA ALA A 242 9.99 -26.67 -14.67
C ALA A 242 8.52 -26.50 -15.05
N LYS A 243 7.62 -26.57 -14.06
CA LYS A 243 6.22 -26.17 -14.24
C LYS A 243 6.07 -24.71 -13.80
N VAL A 244 5.59 -23.88 -14.73
CA VAL A 244 5.34 -22.45 -14.53
C VAL A 244 3.87 -22.19 -14.80
N GLN A 245 3.17 -21.58 -13.85
CA GLN A 245 1.75 -21.29 -13.97
C GLN A 245 1.36 -20.07 -13.14
N PHE A 246 0.26 -19.44 -13.47
CA PHE A 246 -0.35 -18.50 -12.54
C PHE A 246 -0.87 -19.22 -11.30
N GLU A 247 -0.82 -18.55 -10.14
CA GLU A 247 -1.43 -19.04 -8.92
C GLU A 247 -2.96 -19.09 -9.07
N GLU A 248 -3.54 -18.07 -9.71
CA GLU A 248 -4.92 -18.04 -10.13
C GLU A 248 -5.02 -18.29 -11.65
N ALA A 249 -6.03 -19.04 -12.09
CA ALA A 249 -6.25 -19.26 -13.51
C ALA A 249 -6.56 -17.93 -14.21
N LEU A 250 -5.66 -17.49 -15.08
CA LEU A 250 -5.79 -16.30 -15.92
C LEU A 250 -6.03 -16.74 -17.37
N TYR A 251 -7.26 -16.55 -17.85
CA TYR A 251 -7.58 -16.81 -19.24
C TYR A 251 -7.14 -15.63 -20.12
N GLY A 252 -6.54 -15.96 -21.27
CA GLY A 252 -6.16 -15.00 -22.31
C GLY A 252 -4.84 -14.27 -22.10
N LEU A 253 -4.08 -14.60 -21.05
CA LEU A 253 -2.73 -14.07 -20.83
C LEU A 253 -1.73 -15.22 -20.74
N PRO A 254 -1.09 -15.63 -21.86
CA PRO A 254 -0.18 -16.76 -21.89
C PRO A 254 1.10 -16.49 -21.09
N ILE A 255 1.67 -17.58 -20.54
CA ILE A 255 3.02 -17.59 -19.98
C ILE A 255 3.95 -18.28 -20.99
N GLU A 256 4.99 -17.57 -21.42
CA GLU A 256 6.11 -18.13 -22.13
C GLU A 256 7.26 -18.38 -21.15
N SER A 257 7.66 -19.65 -21.01
CA SER A 257 8.68 -20.03 -20.02
C SER A 257 9.87 -20.74 -20.67
N THR A 258 11.08 -20.27 -20.31
CA THR A 258 12.36 -20.92 -20.62
C THR A 258 13.11 -21.32 -19.33
N VAL A 259 12.36 -21.62 -18.26
CA VAL A 259 12.96 -22.02 -16.99
C VAL A 259 13.49 -23.45 -17.08
N SER A 260 14.78 -23.64 -16.75
CA SER A 260 15.42 -24.94 -16.67
C SER A 260 15.42 -25.50 -15.24
N VAL A 261 15.47 -26.84 -15.10
CA VAL A 261 15.67 -27.51 -13.81
C VAL A 261 17.12 -27.93 -13.66
N ARG A 262 17.78 -27.50 -12.58
CA ARG A 262 19.16 -27.94 -12.25
C ARG A 262 19.12 -29.12 -11.27
N ARG A 263 19.60 -30.27 -11.73
CA ARG A 263 19.69 -31.50 -10.92
C ARG A 263 20.65 -31.30 -9.75
N GLY A 264 20.31 -31.83 -8.58
CA GLY A 264 21.11 -31.76 -7.36
C GLY A 264 21.24 -30.36 -6.73
N ALA A 265 20.70 -29.33 -7.36
CA ALA A 265 20.80 -27.96 -6.87
C ALA A 265 19.61 -27.59 -5.96
N ARG A 266 19.88 -26.66 -5.03
CA ARG A 266 18.89 -25.91 -4.26
C ARG A 266 18.91 -24.44 -4.72
N GLY A 267 17.81 -23.72 -4.49
CA GLY A 267 17.66 -22.31 -4.88
C GLY A 267 17.06 -22.14 -6.27
N ALA A 268 16.85 -20.89 -6.65
CA ALA A 268 16.33 -20.51 -7.95
C ALA A 268 16.87 -19.12 -8.32
N MET A 269 17.08 -18.90 -9.61
CA MET A 269 17.33 -17.59 -10.20
C MET A 269 16.35 -17.44 -11.36
N ILE A 270 15.25 -16.74 -11.11
CA ILE A 270 14.14 -16.61 -12.04
C ILE A 270 13.83 -15.12 -12.21
N ARG A 271 13.67 -14.72 -13.46
CA ARG A 271 13.21 -13.40 -13.86
C ARG A 271 11.82 -13.51 -14.47
N VAL A 272 10.91 -12.67 -14.04
CA VAL A 272 9.52 -12.62 -14.51
C VAL A 272 9.17 -11.19 -14.88
N TRP A 273 8.51 -11.00 -16.03
CA TRP A 273 7.99 -9.70 -16.47
C TRP A 273 6.82 -9.87 -17.44
N GLN A 274 5.99 -8.84 -17.59
CA GLN A 274 5.00 -8.78 -18.65
C GLN A 274 5.65 -8.17 -19.91
N ASP A 275 5.54 -8.87 -21.03
CA ASP A 275 5.87 -8.38 -22.36
C ASP A 275 4.59 -7.82 -22.99
N THR A 276 4.44 -6.50 -22.93
CA THR A 276 3.24 -5.81 -23.44
C THR A 276 3.13 -5.82 -24.96
N THR A 277 4.28 -5.98 -25.66
CA THR A 277 4.31 -6.05 -27.12
C THR A 277 3.74 -7.38 -27.62
N ALA A 278 4.03 -8.47 -26.90
CA ALA A 278 3.56 -9.80 -27.24
C ALA A 278 2.34 -10.26 -26.40
N ASP A 279 1.82 -9.37 -25.57
CA ASP A 279 0.66 -9.60 -24.66
C ASP A 279 0.77 -10.91 -23.86
N ARG A 280 1.94 -11.14 -23.27
CA ARG A 280 2.25 -12.35 -22.51
C ARG A 280 3.14 -12.07 -21.31
N PHE A 281 3.18 -12.99 -20.37
CA PHE A 281 4.19 -13.02 -19.32
C PHE A 281 5.37 -13.88 -19.75
N ARG A 282 6.60 -13.39 -19.52
CA ARG A 282 7.82 -14.13 -19.78
C ARG A 282 8.47 -14.53 -18.46
N VAL A 283 8.90 -15.80 -18.41
CA VAL A 283 9.57 -16.38 -17.23
C VAL A 283 10.83 -17.10 -17.71
N ASN A 284 12.00 -16.65 -17.29
CA ASN A 284 13.25 -17.30 -17.64
C ASN A 284 14.16 -17.52 -16.43
N GLY A 285 15.16 -18.40 -16.58
CA GLY A 285 16.14 -18.70 -15.55
C GLY A 285 16.23 -20.17 -15.20
N TRP A 286 16.43 -20.48 -13.91
CA TRP A 286 16.52 -21.86 -13.44
C TRP A 286 15.96 -22.02 -12.02
N ILE A 287 15.50 -23.24 -11.73
CA ILE A 287 15.13 -23.70 -10.39
C ILE A 287 15.86 -25.00 -10.07
N GLY A 288 16.37 -25.16 -8.87
CA GLY A 288 16.99 -26.41 -8.45
C GLY A 288 15.96 -27.51 -8.21
N ALA A 289 16.26 -28.74 -8.58
CA ALA A 289 15.37 -29.90 -8.39
C ALA A 289 14.98 -30.14 -6.93
N LEU A 290 15.84 -29.74 -5.98
CA LEU A 290 15.61 -29.85 -4.53
C LEU A 290 15.04 -28.57 -3.91
N SER A 291 14.60 -27.60 -4.72
CA SER A 291 14.02 -26.36 -4.23
C SER A 291 12.54 -26.51 -3.96
N PRO A 292 12.01 -25.87 -2.91
CA PRO A 292 10.57 -25.72 -2.78
C PRO A 292 10.03 -24.87 -3.92
N GLU A 293 8.73 -24.93 -4.10
CA GLU A 293 7.97 -24.03 -4.98
C GLU A 293 8.33 -22.57 -4.71
N ARG A 294 8.43 -21.77 -5.77
CA ARG A 294 8.74 -20.36 -5.72
C ARG A 294 7.56 -19.55 -6.27
N ARG A 295 7.21 -18.47 -5.59
CA ARG A 295 6.16 -17.54 -5.97
C ARG A 295 6.77 -16.19 -6.29
N TYR A 296 6.31 -15.59 -7.39
CA TYR A 296 6.78 -14.32 -7.90
C TYR A 296 5.60 -13.39 -8.12
N GLN A 297 5.70 -12.17 -7.62
CA GLN A 297 4.79 -11.09 -7.95
C GLN A 297 5.30 -10.37 -9.19
N VAL A 298 4.41 -10.10 -10.13
CA VAL A 298 4.72 -9.39 -11.38
C VAL A 298 3.75 -8.24 -11.53
N VAL A 299 4.29 -7.07 -11.78
CA VAL A 299 3.49 -5.88 -12.06
C VAL A 299 2.76 -6.06 -13.40
N VAL A 300 1.47 -5.82 -13.38
CA VAL A 300 0.62 -5.84 -14.57
C VAL A 300 0.65 -4.48 -15.24
N GLU A 301 1.05 -4.43 -16.51
CA GLU A 301 1.20 -3.16 -17.26
C GLU A 301 -0.14 -2.61 -17.79
N GLN A 302 -1.12 -3.50 -18.00
CA GLN A 302 -2.47 -3.15 -18.48
C GLN A 302 -3.53 -3.66 -17.50
N PRO A 303 -3.73 -2.97 -16.36
CA PRO A 303 -4.60 -3.42 -15.28
C PRO A 303 -6.04 -3.69 -15.68
N GLU A 304 -6.63 -2.81 -16.50
CA GLU A 304 -8.02 -2.90 -16.93
C GLU A 304 -8.26 -4.10 -17.85
N ARG A 305 -7.30 -4.44 -18.70
CA ARG A 305 -7.34 -5.65 -19.53
C ARG A 305 -7.20 -6.92 -18.68
N PHE A 306 -6.30 -6.87 -17.71
CA PHE A 306 -6.10 -7.94 -16.74
C PHE A 306 -7.37 -8.18 -15.91
N ALA A 307 -8.01 -7.12 -15.43
CA ALA A 307 -9.26 -7.20 -14.68
C ALA A 307 -10.40 -7.80 -15.52
N ALA A 308 -10.54 -7.37 -16.78
CA ALA A 308 -11.55 -7.91 -17.69
C ALA A 308 -11.29 -9.41 -18.02
N ALA A 309 -10.03 -9.83 -18.17
CA ALA A 309 -9.66 -11.22 -18.37
C ALA A 309 -9.99 -12.10 -17.15
N LEU A 310 -9.68 -11.62 -15.94
CA LEU A 310 -10.04 -12.29 -14.70
C LEU A 310 -11.55 -12.37 -14.50
N PHE A 311 -12.28 -11.31 -14.87
CA PHE A 311 -13.74 -11.29 -14.81
C PHE A 311 -14.35 -12.30 -15.79
N ARG A 312 -13.88 -12.34 -17.05
CA ARG A 312 -14.28 -13.37 -18.01
C ARG A 312 -14.07 -14.78 -17.45
N ALA A 313 -12.88 -15.06 -16.92
CA ALA A 313 -12.60 -16.35 -16.32
C ALA A 313 -13.52 -16.69 -15.14
N ALA A 314 -13.91 -15.69 -14.34
CA ALA A 314 -14.87 -15.89 -13.25
C ALA A 314 -16.28 -16.19 -13.77
N LEU A 315 -16.73 -15.52 -14.83
CA LEU A 315 -18.00 -15.79 -15.51
C LEU A 315 -18.04 -17.22 -16.07
N GLU A 316 -16.98 -17.64 -16.76
CA GLU A 316 -16.86 -18.99 -17.33
C GLU A 316 -16.85 -20.08 -16.24
N ARG A 317 -16.12 -19.86 -15.13
CA ARG A 317 -16.16 -20.76 -13.96
C ARG A 317 -17.54 -20.85 -13.33
N ARG A 318 -18.31 -19.77 -13.36
CA ARG A 318 -19.72 -19.76 -12.88
C ARG A 318 -20.66 -20.50 -13.84
N GLY A 319 -20.24 -20.81 -15.06
CA GLY A 319 -21.02 -21.48 -16.07
C GLY A 319 -21.68 -20.55 -17.10
N ILE A 320 -21.26 -19.27 -17.15
CA ILE A 320 -21.70 -18.32 -18.17
C ILE A 320 -20.79 -18.50 -19.40
N VAL A 321 -21.39 -18.77 -20.56
CA VAL A 321 -20.67 -18.90 -21.83
C VAL A 321 -20.32 -17.50 -22.35
N VAL A 322 -19.08 -17.25 -22.74
CA VAL A 322 -18.65 -16.01 -23.37
C VAL A 322 -18.09 -16.29 -24.75
N ASP A 323 -18.81 -15.87 -25.80
CA ASP A 323 -18.40 -16.11 -27.18
C ASP A 323 -17.31 -15.14 -27.66
N GLY A 324 -17.37 -13.89 -27.19
CA GLY A 324 -16.42 -12.83 -27.56
C GLY A 324 -15.09 -12.90 -26.86
N GLY A 325 -14.29 -11.85 -27.02
CA GLY A 325 -12.97 -11.68 -26.44
C GLY A 325 -12.95 -10.81 -25.17
N VAL A 326 -11.76 -10.23 -24.93
CA VAL A 326 -11.53 -9.23 -23.89
C VAL A 326 -10.99 -7.97 -24.53
N ARG A 327 -11.58 -6.82 -24.21
CA ARG A 327 -11.10 -5.52 -24.67
C ARG A 327 -11.23 -4.44 -23.60
N VAL A 328 -10.69 -3.28 -23.88
CA VAL A 328 -10.69 -2.12 -22.97
C VAL A 328 -11.24 -0.92 -23.71
N GLN A 329 -12.30 -0.34 -23.16
CA GLN A 329 -12.83 0.96 -23.61
C GLN A 329 -13.83 1.49 -22.57
N PRO A 330 -14.09 2.81 -22.55
CA PRO A 330 -15.17 3.40 -21.78
C PRO A 330 -16.53 2.80 -22.17
N ALA A 331 -17.39 2.55 -21.20
CA ALA A 331 -18.77 2.12 -21.45
C ALA A 331 -19.53 3.25 -22.18
N PRO A 332 -20.29 2.92 -23.24
CA PRO A 332 -21.07 3.93 -23.94
C PRO A 332 -22.22 4.44 -23.05
N SER A 333 -22.70 5.64 -23.32
CA SER A 333 -23.84 6.24 -22.59
C SER A 333 -25.13 5.44 -22.71
N THR A 334 -25.21 4.56 -23.70
CA THR A 334 -26.33 3.61 -23.93
C THR A 334 -26.21 2.32 -23.12
N ALA A 335 -25.16 2.15 -22.33
CA ALA A 335 -25.01 0.97 -21.47
C ALA A 335 -26.00 1.03 -20.30
N PHE A 336 -26.62 -0.10 -20.01
CA PHE A 336 -27.57 -0.26 -18.91
C PHE A 336 -26.92 -0.96 -17.73
N ALA A 337 -27.21 -0.49 -16.51
CA ALA A 337 -26.79 -1.16 -15.30
C ALA A 337 -27.41 -2.58 -15.24
N LEU A 338 -26.59 -3.58 -15.01
CA LEU A 338 -27.01 -4.97 -14.78
C LEU A 338 -26.96 -5.28 -13.29
N THR A 339 -25.82 -5.03 -12.66
CA THR A 339 -25.61 -5.21 -11.23
C THR A 339 -24.45 -4.32 -10.74
N VAL A 340 -24.22 -4.31 -9.45
CA VAL A 340 -23.16 -3.50 -8.82
C VAL A 340 -22.51 -4.29 -7.69
N TRP A 341 -21.21 -4.19 -7.59
CA TRP A 341 -20.41 -4.65 -6.45
C TRP A 341 -20.03 -3.49 -5.56
N GLY A 342 -20.15 -3.66 -4.24
CA GLY A 342 -19.70 -2.68 -3.23
C GLY A 342 -18.46 -3.17 -2.50
N SER A 343 -17.46 -2.30 -2.35
CA SER A 343 -16.29 -2.59 -1.53
C SER A 343 -16.63 -2.74 -0.04
N PRO A 344 -15.73 -3.25 0.80
CA PRO A 344 -15.75 -2.96 2.23
C PRO A 344 -15.78 -1.45 2.51
N PRO A 345 -16.25 -1.01 3.69
CA PRO A 345 -16.23 0.40 4.08
C PRO A 345 -14.83 0.99 4.02
N LEU A 346 -14.73 2.29 3.69
CA LEU A 346 -13.45 3.03 3.63
C LEU A 346 -12.61 2.84 4.90
N ALA A 347 -13.24 2.80 6.07
CA ALA A 347 -12.54 2.53 7.33
C ALA A 347 -11.68 1.26 7.29
N GLN A 348 -12.21 0.16 6.72
CA GLN A 348 -11.46 -1.10 6.60
C GLN A 348 -10.35 -1.03 5.54
N LEU A 349 -10.60 -0.33 4.43
CA LEU A 349 -9.59 -0.12 3.38
C LEU A 349 -8.40 0.67 3.93
N LEU A 350 -8.66 1.66 4.79
CA LEU A 350 -7.62 2.47 5.44
C LEU A 350 -6.78 1.65 6.44
N VAL A 351 -7.35 0.67 7.12
CA VAL A 351 -6.57 -0.26 7.98
C VAL A 351 -5.51 -0.98 7.15
N THR A 352 -5.88 -1.53 6.00
CA THR A 352 -4.92 -2.16 5.07
C THR A 352 -3.89 -1.14 4.55
N MET A 353 -4.37 0.01 4.08
CA MET A 353 -3.50 1.05 3.52
C MET A 353 -2.44 1.54 4.51
N ASN A 354 -2.85 1.89 5.73
CA ASN A 354 -1.95 2.46 6.74
C ASN A 354 -1.11 1.38 7.44
N GLY A 355 -1.72 0.24 7.75
CA GLY A 355 -1.06 -0.88 8.41
C GLY A 355 0.09 -1.45 7.60
N GLU A 356 -0.19 -1.89 6.39
CA GLU A 356 0.79 -2.48 5.47
C GLU A 356 1.59 -1.42 4.69
N SER A 357 1.19 -0.15 4.79
CA SER A 357 1.76 0.94 3.98
C SER A 357 1.53 0.75 2.48
N ASN A 358 0.35 0.27 2.08
CA ASN A 358 0.02 -0.10 0.73
C ASN A 358 -0.07 1.14 -0.19
N ASN A 359 0.83 1.23 -1.19
CA ASN A 359 0.89 2.37 -2.11
C ASN A 359 -0.27 2.35 -3.09
N HIS A 360 -0.64 1.16 -3.59
CA HIS A 360 -1.72 1.04 -4.57
C HIS A 360 -3.05 1.57 -4.01
N PHE A 361 -3.39 1.19 -2.78
CA PHE A 361 -4.58 1.73 -2.09
C PHE A 361 -4.53 3.26 -1.97
N ALA A 362 -3.36 3.79 -1.60
CA ALA A 362 -3.20 5.23 -1.45
C ALA A 362 -3.41 5.99 -2.78
N GLU A 363 -2.89 5.45 -3.88
CA GLU A 363 -3.08 6.05 -5.21
C GLU A 363 -4.55 6.04 -5.64
N LEU A 364 -5.25 4.93 -5.43
CA LEU A 364 -6.67 4.83 -5.78
C LEU A 364 -7.52 5.79 -4.95
N LEU A 365 -7.30 5.84 -3.64
CA LEU A 365 -8.04 6.73 -2.74
C LEU A 365 -7.74 8.21 -3.02
N PHE A 366 -6.50 8.57 -3.31
CA PHE A 366 -6.08 9.92 -3.62
C PHE A 366 -6.74 10.43 -4.90
N ARG A 367 -6.74 9.63 -5.98
CA ARG A 367 -7.41 9.98 -7.22
C ARG A 367 -8.94 10.01 -7.06
N ASN A 368 -9.53 9.09 -6.31
CA ASN A 368 -10.96 9.10 -6.03
C ASN A 368 -11.39 10.34 -5.27
N ALA A 369 -10.65 10.73 -4.24
CA ALA A 369 -10.97 11.91 -3.43
C ALA A 369 -10.93 13.23 -4.23
N SER A 370 -10.25 13.24 -5.38
CA SER A 370 -10.17 14.39 -6.29
C SER A 370 -11.27 14.46 -7.34
N ARG A 371 -12.06 13.38 -7.52
CA ARG A 371 -13.10 13.33 -8.56
C ARG A 371 -14.25 14.27 -8.22
N SER A 372 -14.74 14.98 -9.24
CA SER A 372 -15.92 15.85 -9.13
C SER A 372 -16.79 15.70 -10.37
N GLY A 373 -18.04 15.28 -10.19
CA GLY A 373 -18.97 15.05 -11.29
C GLY A 373 -18.42 14.06 -12.32
N THR A 374 -18.28 14.49 -13.57
CA THR A 374 -17.77 13.69 -14.69
C THR A 374 -16.26 13.77 -14.86
N THR A 375 -15.55 14.53 -14.00
CA THR A 375 -14.10 14.69 -14.09
C THR A 375 -13.38 13.43 -13.65
N SER A 376 -12.48 12.93 -14.50
CA SER A 376 -11.62 11.79 -14.17
C SER A 376 -10.66 12.13 -13.03
N GLY A 377 -10.45 11.17 -12.12
CA GLY A 377 -9.49 11.31 -11.04
C GLY A 377 -8.04 11.32 -11.55
N SER A 378 -7.25 12.27 -11.08
CA SER A 378 -5.84 12.40 -11.43
C SER A 378 -4.97 12.77 -10.23
N ALA A 379 -3.67 12.55 -10.32
CA ALA A 379 -2.75 12.98 -9.28
C ALA A 379 -2.69 14.52 -9.17
N ALA A 380 -2.76 15.24 -10.30
CA ALA A 380 -2.78 16.69 -10.31
C ALA A 380 -4.04 17.25 -9.62
N ALA A 381 -5.21 16.69 -9.93
CA ALA A 381 -6.45 17.06 -9.24
C ALA A 381 -6.41 16.68 -7.76
N GLY A 382 -5.75 15.55 -7.41
CA GLY A 382 -5.49 15.14 -6.03
C GLY A 382 -4.70 16.17 -5.25
N ASN A 383 -3.60 16.67 -5.83
CA ASN A 383 -2.80 17.72 -5.22
C ASN A 383 -3.62 19.01 -4.98
N LEU A 384 -4.38 19.45 -5.98
CA LEU A 384 -5.24 20.64 -5.83
C LEU A 384 -6.28 20.46 -4.73
N SER A 385 -6.96 19.31 -4.71
CA SER A 385 -7.97 18.97 -3.71
C SER A 385 -7.37 18.90 -2.30
N LEU A 386 -6.17 18.29 -2.16
CA LEU A 386 -5.46 18.21 -0.89
C LEU A 386 -5.08 19.61 -0.37
N ARG A 387 -4.52 20.46 -1.21
CA ARG A 387 -4.14 21.84 -0.84
C ARG A 387 -5.36 22.67 -0.43
N ALA A 388 -6.47 22.51 -1.14
CA ALA A 388 -7.75 23.15 -0.79
C ALA A 388 -8.28 22.65 0.56
N PHE A 389 -8.28 21.35 0.79
CA PHE A 389 -8.66 20.74 2.08
C PHE A 389 -7.79 21.26 3.23
N LEU A 390 -6.48 21.32 3.04
CA LEU A 390 -5.55 21.81 4.06
C LEU A 390 -5.80 23.28 4.40
N SER A 391 -6.01 24.15 3.41
CA SER A 391 -6.24 25.56 3.68
C SER A 391 -7.62 25.85 4.24
N GLN A 392 -8.66 25.21 3.73
CA GLN A 392 -10.05 25.52 4.07
C GLN A 392 -10.55 24.84 5.34
N ARG A 393 -10.05 23.64 5.65
CA ARG A 393 -10.53 22.81 6.76
C ARG A 393 -9.51 22.68 7.89
N VAL A 394 -8.23 22.48 7.54
CA VAL A 394 -7.16 22.24 8.52
C VAL A 394 -6.53 23.53 9.04
N GLY A 395 -6.61 24.62 8.26
CA GLY A 395 -5.93 25.88 8.57
C GLY A 395 -4.42 25.83 8.36
N ALA A 396 -3.95 24.91 7.52
CA ALA A 396 -2.55 24.82 7.11
C ALA A 396 -2.31 25.58 5.80
N SER A 397 -1.10 26.14 5.60
CA SER A 397 -0.74 26.75 4.34
C SER A 397 -0.84 25.75 3.18
N PRO A 398 -1.50 26.11 2.06
CA PRO A 398 -1.54 25.23 0.89
C PRO A 398 -0.15 24.98 0.30
N ASP A 399 0.82 25.87 0.53
CA ASP A 399 2.20 25.73 0.05
C ASP A 399 3.06 24.84 0.95
N ALA A 400 2.56 24.44 2.11
CA ALA A 400 3.23 23.51 3.02
C ALA A 400 3.16 22.05 2.56
N VAL A 401 2.43 21.75 1.45
CA VAL A 401 2.29 20.41 0.87
C VAL A 401 2.28 20.47 -0.64
N TYR A 402 3.06 19.59 -1.27
CA TYR A 402 2.97 19.24 -2.68
C TYR A 402 2.91 17.71 -2.80
N ALA A 403 1.83 17.19 -3.35
CA ALA A 403 1.58 15.77 -3.51
C ALA A 403 1.57 15.41 -5.01
N ALA A 404 2.67 14.87 -5.51
CA ALA A 404 2.74 14.31 -6.85
C ALA A 404 2.07 12.92 -6.92
N ASP A 405 1.93 12.27 -5.77
CA ASP A 405 1.19 11.02 -5.60
C ASP A 405 0.48 10.97 -4.23
N GLY A 406 -0.36 9.96 -4.01
CA GLY A 406 -1.06 9.74 -2.75
C GLY A 406 -0.29 8.87 -1.76
N SER A 407 0.78 8.23 -2.19
CA SER A 407 1.48 7.18 -1.45
C SER A 407 2.76 7.64 -0.75
N GLY A 408 3.39 8.69 -1.25
CA GLY A 408 4.70 9.16 -0.82
C GLY A 408 5.87 8.42 -1.48
N LEU A 409 5.64 7.70 -2.57
CA LEU A 409 6.69 7.03 -3.32
C LEU A 409 7.40 8.00 -4.29
N SER A 410 6.72 9.05 -4.69
CA SER A 410 7.25 10.08 -5.59
C SER A 410 8.39 10.85 -4.95
N THR A 411 9.46 11.08 -5.73
CA THR A 411 10.58 11.94 -5.32
C THR A 411 10.25 13.43 -5.42
N LEU A 412 9.05 13.77 -5.88
CA LEU A 412 8.57 15.14 -6.00
C LEU A 412 7.71 15.58 -4.81
N ASP A 413 7.18 14.64 -4.02
CA ASP A 413 6.38 14.97 -2.85
C ASP A 413 7.15 15.84 -1.87
N ARG A 414 6.47 16.82 -1.29
CA ARG A 414 7.01 17.67 -0.24
C ARG A 414 5.93 17.96 0.80
N VAL A 415 6.33 17.87 2.06
CA VAL A 415 5.49 18.28 3.19
C VAL A 415 6.33 18.98 4.25
N THR A 416 5.70 19.75 5.10
CA THR A 416 6.32 20.30 6.30
C THR A 416 5.91 19.51 7.54
N ALA A 417 6.77 19.44 8.57
CA ALA A 417 6.39 18.82 9.84
C ALA A 417 5.22 19.57 10.50
N ARG A 418 5.15 20.90 10.31
CA ARG A 418 4.03 21.73 10.80
C ARG A 418 2.71 21.33 10.16
N SER A 419 2.63 21.23 8.82
CA SER A 419 1.39 20.86 8.15
C SER A 419 0.88 19.48 8.57
N MET A 420 1.79 18.52 8.79
CA MET A 420 1.42 17.18 9.26
C MET A 420 0.84 17.23 10.69
N VAL A 421 1.42 17.99 11.59
CA VAL A 421 0.91 18.12 12.95
C VAL A 421 -0.42 18.88 12.97
N GLN A 422 -0.60 19.90 12.13
CA GLN A 422 -1.87 20.59 11.95
C GLN A 422 -2.96 19.64 11.43
N LEU A 423 -2.64 18.80 10.42
CA LEU A 423 -3.53 17.76 9.92
C LEU A 423 -3.95 16.78 11.03
N LEU A 424 -2.98 16.29 11.82
CA LEU A 424 -3.24 15.38 12.94
C LEU A 424 -4.14 16.04 14.00
N GLY A 425 -3.90 17.32 14.30
CA GLY A 425 -4.74 18.11 15.21
C GLY A 425 -6.17 18.22 14.70
N TYR A 426 -6.36 18.59 13.44
CA TYR A 426 -7.67 18.63 12.81
C TYR A 426 -8.37 17.26 12.81
N ALA A 427 -7.63 16.23 12.37
CA ALA A 427 -8.15 14.86 12.31
C ALA A 427 -8.68 14.39 13.67
N ARG A 428 -8.03 14.77 14.77
CA ARG A 428 -8.45 14.37 16.11
C ARG A 428 -9.83 14.92 16.50
N THR A 429 -10.21 16.09 15.99
CA THR A 429 -11.49 16.74 16.27
C THR A 429 -12.58 16.48 15.22
N ALA A 430 -12.20 15.92 14.07
CA ALA A 430 -13.13 15.59 13.00
C ALA A 430 -14.09 14.45 13.42
N PRO A 431 -15.31 14.38 12.87
CA PRO A 431 -16.27 13.31 13.18
C PRO A 431 -15.75 11.89 12.88
N TRP A 432 -14.76 11.77 11.99
CA TRP A 432 -14.11 10.52 11.62
C TRP A 432 -12.76 10.29 12.35
N GLY A 433 -12.41 11.14 13.30
CA GLY A 433 -11.08 11.16 13.92
C GLY A 433 -10.70 9.89 14.66
N GLU A 434 -11.63 9.27 15.38
CA GLU A 434 -11.38 7.98 16.06
C GLU A 434 -11.10 6.87 15.03
N VAL A 435 -11.84 6.84 13.92
CA VAL A 435 -11.59 5.88 12.84
C VAL A 435 -10.20 6.10 12.23
N PHE A 436 -9.84 7.35 11.95
CA PHE A 436 -8.50 7.68 11.43
C PHE A 436 -7.40 7.17 12.37
N ALA A 437 -7.47 7.48 13.65
CA ALA A 437 -6.48 7.06 14.64
C ALA A 437 -6.39 5.53 14.76
N ALA A 438 -7.53 4.82 14.71
CA ALA A 438 -7.58 3.37 14.77
C ALA A 438 -6.97 2.67 13.55
N THR A 439 -6.81 3.35 12.41
CA THR A 439 -6.13 2.78 11.23
C THR A 439 -4.61 2.80 11.32
N LEU A 440 -4.04 3.50 12.30
CA LEU A 440 -2.59 3.67 12.42
C LEU A 440 -1.95 2.47 13.12
N PRO A 441 -0.77 2.00 12.64
CA PRO A 441 0.04 1.02 13.35
C PRO A 441 0.36 1.43 14.80
N VAL A 442 0.42 0.44 15.68
CA VAL A 442 0.70 0.59 17.12
C VAL A 442 2.11 0.11 17.44
N ALA A 443 2.89 0.92 18.15
CA ALA A 443 4.25 0.61 18.54
C ALA A 443 4.33 -0.70 19.34
N GLY A 444 5.28 -1.56 18.98
CA GLY A 444 5.52 -2.87 19.61
C GLY A 444 4.47 -3.94 19.30
N ARG A 445 3.35 -3.61 18.62
CA ARG A 445 2.18 -4.50 18.47
C ARG A 445 1.84 -4.85 17.03
N THR A 446 1.63 -3.86 16.17
CA THR A 446 1.03 -4.11 14.87
C THR A 446 1.91 -3.66 13.70
N GLU A 447 1.77 -4.36 12.58
CA GLU A 447 2.23 -4.00 11.25
C GLU A 447 3.65 -3.40 11.21
N THR A 448 3.81 -2.23 10.58
CA THR A 448 5.12 -1.59 10.39
C THR A 448 5.80 -1.14 11.68
N LEU A 449 5.07 -1.09 12.79
CA LEU A 449 5.60 -0.76 14.13
C LEU A 449 5.75 -1.95 15.07
N ARG A 450 5.39 -3.18 14.65
CA ARG A 450 5.40 -4.41 15.47
C ARG A 450 6.73 -4.65 16.21
N GLY A 451 7.85 -4.33 15.60
CA GLY A 451 9.18 -4.54 16.16
C GLY A 451 9.84 -3.29 16.75
N ARG A 452 9.13 -2.14 16.78
CA ARG A 452 9.70 -0.85 17.16
C ARG A 452 9.23 -0.42 18.53
N MET A 453 10.08 0.28 19.30
CA MET A 453 9.79 0.87 20.62
C MET A 453 9.27 -0.14 21.66
N ARG A 454 9.59 -1.43 21.52
CA ARG A 454 9.26 -2.47 22.50
C ARG A 454 9.95 -2.18 23.83
N HIS A 455 9.28 -2.55 24.90
CA HIS A 455 9.77 -2.37 26.29
C HIS A 455 10.03 -0.89 26.66
N THR A 456 9.32 0.03 26.00
CA THR A 456 9.32 1.46 26.31
C THR A 456 7.91 1.93 26.65
N ALA A 457 7.76 3.15 27.16
CA ALA A 457 6.45 3.76 27.41
C ALA A 457 5.61 3.97 26.13
N ALA A 458 6.24 3.91 24.96
CA ALA A 458 5.54 4.01 23.68
C ALA A 458 4.90 2.69 23.22
N GLU A 459 5.32 1.55 23.78
CA GLU A 459 4.71 0.27 23.44
C GLU A 459 3.23 0.28 23.80
N ASP A 460 2.38 -0.17 22.86
CA ASP A 460 0.91 -0.21 23.00
C ASP A 460 0.22 1.16 23.17
N ASN A 461 0.97 2.25 23.02
CA ASN A 461 0.56 3.63 23.30
C ASN A 461 0.74 4.57 22.10
N LEU A 462 1.84 4.42 21.36
CA LEU A 462 2.14 5.28 20.21
C LEU A 462 1.48 4.70 18.95
N HIS A 463 0.59 5.48 18.33
CA HIS A 463 -0.12 5.17 17.10
C HIS A 463 0.41 6.05 15.98
N ALA A 464 1.08 5.50 14.97
CA ALA A 464 1.70 6.31 13.95
C ALA A 464 1.89 5.61 12.60
N LYS A 465 1.93 6.42 11.55
CA LYS A 465 2.32 5.99 10.21
C LYS A 465 3.82 6.13 10.03
N THR A 466 4.45 5.09 9.52
CA THR A 466 5.88 5.09 9.15
C THR A 466 6.05 5.53 7.70
N GLY A 467 7.18 6.16 7.39
CA GLY A 467 7.64 6.38 6.02
C GLY A 467 9.10 5.92 5.87
N THR A 468 9.42 5.24 4.77
CA THR A 468 10.78 4.80 4.47
C THR A 468 10.99 4.72 2.96
N THR A 469 12.06 5.33 2.49
CA THR A 469 12.64 5.14 1.16
C THR A 469 14.15 4.99 1.30
N ASN A 470 14.90 5.01 0.19
CA ASN A 470 16.37 4.98 0.25
C ASN A 470 17.01 6.27 0.81
N GLU A 471 16.22 7.33 0.96
CA GLU A 471 16.70 8.68 1.34
C GLU A 471 15.83 9.31 2.44
N VAL A 472 14.81 8.59 2.92
CA VAL A 472 13.84 9.11 3.89
C VAL A 472 13.58 8.09 4.99
N THR A 473 13.51 8.56 6.23
CA THR A 473 12.79 7.88 7.30
C THR A 473 11.93 8.88 8.04
N SER A 474 10.68 8.52 8.27
CA SER A 474 9.69 9.41 8.89
C SER A 474 8.73 8.66 9.79
N LEU A 475 8.12 9.39 10.73
CA LEU A 475 7.07 8.91 11.62
C LEU A 475 6.16 10.07 11.99
N GLY A 476 4.84 9.88 11.84
CA GLY A 476 3.85 10.88 12.24
C GLY A 476 2.63 10.24 12.85
N GLY A 477 2.10 10.82 13.93
CA GLY A 477 0.97 10.24 14.63
C GLY A 477 0.73 10.81 16.03
N TYR A 478 0.22 9.96 16.90
CA TYR A 478 -0.22 10.32 18.26
C TYR A 478 0.49 9.47 19.33
N VAL A 479 0.67 10.05 20.50
CA VAL A 479 1.13 9.34 21.70
C VAL A 479 0.58 10.00 22.96
N ARG A 480 0.23 9.22 23.98
CA ARG A 480 -0.07 9.75 25.29
C ARG A 480 1.18 9.80 26.15
N SER A 481 1.42 10.93 26.79
CA SER A 481 2.45 11.05 27.81
C SER A 481 2.07 10.28 29.09
N ARG A 482 3.03 10.10 29.99
CA ARG A 482 2.76 9.47 31.30
C ARG A 482 1.75 10.28 32.14
N SER A 483 1.68 11.60 31.97
CA SER A 483 0.68 12.47 32.61
C SER A 483 -0.71 12.40 31.94
N GLY A 484 -0.90 11.57 30.90
CA GLY A 484 -2.15 11.40 30.17
C GLY A 484 -2.38 12.44 29.05
N GLU A 485 -1.45 13.36 28.82
CA GLU A 485 -1.52 14.37 27.78
C GLU A 485 -1.42 13.73 26.39
N LEU A 486 -2.36 14.05 25.51
CA LEU A 486 -2.33 13.57 24.12
C LEU A 486 -1.45 14.49 23.27
N LEU A 487 -0.43 13.92 22.66
CA LEU A 487 0.51 14.61 21.80
C LEU A 487 0.33 14.19 20.35
N ALA A 488 0.43 15.14 19.42
CA ALA A 488 0.61 14.87 18.01
C ALA A 488 2.04 15.23 17.60
N PHE A 489 2.64 14.42 16.75
CA PHE A 489 4.03 14.61 16.36
C PHE A 489 4.28 14.28 14.88
N SER A 490 5.28 14.92 14.31
CA SER A 490 5.85 14.64 13.00
C SER A 490 7.36 14.67 13.06
N PHE A 491 7.99 13.56 12.67
CA PHE A 491 9.44 13.39 12.57
C PHE A 491 9.79 13.04 11.14
N LEU A 492 10.45 13.94 10.43
CA LEU A 492 10.87 13.77 9.04
C LEU A 492 12.39 13.86 8.98
N TYR A 493 13.04 12.88 8.39
CA TYR A 493 14.46 12.90 8.09
C TYR A 493 14.68 12.58 6.62
N ASN A 494 15.43 13.45 5.94
CA ASN A 494 15.90 13.24 4.57
C ASN A 494 17.42 13.21 4.55
N GLY A 495 17.99 12.05 4.20
CA GLY A 495 19.44 11.86 4.19
C GLY A 495 19.85 10.41 4.05
N ARG A 496 21.12 10.13 4.23
CA ARG A 496 21.70 8.80 4.00
C ARG A 496 21.88 7.95 5.27
N GLU A 497 21.74 8.55 6.45
CA GLU A 497 21.96 7.86 7.73
C GLU A 497 20.67 7.28 8.31
N LEU A 498 19.89 6.57 7.46
CA LEU A 498 18.54 6.09 7.77
C LEU A 498 18.44 5.25 9.04
N GLY A 499 19.43 4.40 9.31
CA GLY A 499 19.44 3.55 10.50
C GLY A 499 19.56 4.37 11.79
N ARG A 500 20.46 5.36 11.80
CA ARG A 500 20.66 6.28 12.94
C ARG A 500 19.43 7.17 13.15
N ALA A 501 18.92 7.74 12.05
CA ALA A 501 17.72 8.56 12.11
C ALA A 501 16.51 7.79 12.61
N ARG A 502 16.33 6.51 12.20
CA ARG A 502 15.26 5.65 12.71
C ARG A 502 15.40 5.40 14.21
N ALA A 503 16.60 5.12 14.69
CA ALA A 503 16.86 4.94 16.12
C ALA A 503 16.53 6.21 16.91
N ALA A 504 16.89 7.39 16.40
CA ALA A 504 16.53 8.66 17.01
C ALA A 504 15.01 8.90 17.03
N ILE A 505 14.31 8.60 15.93
CA ILE A 505 12.85 8.68 15.85
C ILE A 505 12.21 7.79 16.91
N ASP A 506 12.69 6.55 17.09
CA ASP A 506 12.18 5.63 18.11
C ASP A 506 12.43 6.15 19.52
N ALA A 507 13.64 6.66 19.78
CA ALA A 507 13.98 7.25 21.07
C ALA A 507 13.14 8.50 21.38
N MET A 508 12.92 9.40 20.40
CA MET A 508 12.05 10.56 20.57
C MET A 508 10.61 10.14 20.87
N GLY A 509 10.06 9.16 20.13
CA GLY A 509 8.72 8.64 20.39
C GLY A 509 8.57 8.04 21.79
N ALA A 510 9.56 7.28 22.24
CA ALA A 510 9.59 6.71 23.58
C ALA A 510 9.74 7.78 24.68
N THR A 511 10.54 8.82 24.43
CA THR A 511 10.69 9.98 25.33
C THR A 511 9.38 10.76 25.48
N LEU A 512 8.66 11.00 24.38
CA LEU A 512 7.34 11.62 24.43
C LEU A 512 6.37 10.82 25.29
N ALA A 513 6.32 9.51 25.10
CA ALA A 513 5.47 8.62 25.89
C ALA A 513 5.83 8.58 27.38
N ALA A 514 7.13 8.70 27.71
CA ALA A 514 7.65 8.67 29.08
C ALA A 514 7.56 10.03 29.80
N SER A 515 7.25 11.11 29.09
CA SER A 515 7.21 12.46 29.66
C SER A 515 6.03 12.64 30.63
N SER A 516 6.24 13.43 31.66
CA SER A 516 5.24 13.75 32.73
C SER A 516 5.22 15.25 33.01
N ARG A 517 4.99 16.05 32.01
CA ARG A 517 4.91 17.49 32.17
C ARG A 517 3.54 17.98 32.63
#